data_69e5d4f1f4cd96fa2a2ed877591a56e4
#
_entry.id   69e5d4f1f4cd96fa2a2ed877591a56e4
#
_cell.length_a   1.000
_cell.length_b   1.000
_cell.length_c   1.000
_cell.angle_alpha   90.00
_cell.angle_beta   90.00
_cell.angle_gamma   90.00
#
_symmetry.space_group_name_H-M   'P 1'
#
loop_
_entity.id
_entity.type
_entity.pdbx_description
1 polymer ?
#
loop_
_entity_poly.entity_id
_entity_poly.type
_entity_poly.pdbx_seq_one_letter_code
_entity_poly.pdbx_strand_id
1 'polypeptide(L)'
;MKLDIERPREAVALARLEGWISADEDIQCLTVAGEGNMNQTLRAHLGTRRVILKQSLPYVARYPDIPAPIERLDTEAQFYALTATDARLMQHMPTPIGYHRPSHLLCLEDLGSGSDRTDLYEMRTGNVRDSDLPLLIAWLGHLHKAIPAQGLANMSMRVLNHEHIFDIPL
;
A
#
# COMPACT_ATOMS: atom_id res chain seq x y z
N MET A 1 7.90 -6.48 14.87
CA MET A 1 6.82 -5.61 15.39
C MET A 1 5.56 -5.89 14.61
N LYS A 2 4.40 -5.92 15.27
CA LYS A 2 3.08 -6.00 14.63
C LYS A 2 2.35 -4.68 14.91
N LEU A 3 1.75 -4.09 13.88
CA LEU A 3 0.89 -2.91 14.07
C LEU A 3 -0.28 -3.25 14.98
N ASP A 4 -0.60 -2.36 15.90
CA ASP A 4 -1.69 -2.53 16.85
C ASP A 4 -2.39 -1.17 17.04
N ILE A 5 -3.69 -1.14 16.79
CA ILE A 5 -4.51 0.08 16.92
C ILE A 5 -4.51 0.59 18.36
N GLU A 6 -4.49 -0.33 19.33
CA GLU A 6 -4.53 0.01 20.75
C GLU A 6 -3.15 0.43 21.28
N ARG A 7 -2.08 0.13 20.56
CA ARG A 7 -0.70 0.41 20.94
C ARG A 7 0.08 1.19 19.90
N PRO A 8 -0.32 2.44 19.57
CA PRO A 8 0.33 3.24 18.54
C PRO A 8 1.79 3.59 18.83
N ARG A 9 2.23 3.51 20.10
CA ARG A 9 3.60 3.90 20.51
C ARG A 9 4.72 3.15 19.79
N GLU A 10 4.52 1.88 19.49
CA GLU A 10 5.51 1.09 18.74
C GLU A 10 5.63 1.59 17.29
N ALA A 11 4.50 1.90 16.65
CA ALA A 11 4.48 2.48 15.32
C ALA A 11 5.11 3.87 15.29
N VAL A 12 4.87 4.70 16.33
CA VAL A 12 5.53 6.01 16.51
C VAL A 12 7.04 5.85 16.58
N ALA A 13 7.52 4.96 17.45
CA ALA A 13 8.96 4.76 17.67
C ALA A 13 9.65 4.34 16.35
N LEU A 14 9.06 3.41 15.61
CA LEU A 14 9.60 2.98 14.33
C LEU A 14 9.55 4.10 13.30
N ALA A 15 8.41 4.79 13.16
CA ALA A 15 8.25 5.85 12.16
C ALA A 15 9.23 7.00 12.38
N ARG A 16 9.58 7.32 13.64
CA ARG A 16 10.64 8.29 13.97
C ARG A 16 12.04 7.76 13.65
N LEU A 17 12.32 6.51 13.99
CA LEU A 17 13.61 5.87 13.70
C LEU A 17 13.90 5.86 12.21
N GLU A 18 12.89 5.57 11.40
CA GLU A 18 12.97 5.53 9.95
C GLU A 18 12.87 6.94 9.29
N GLY A 19 12.62 8.00 10.07
CA GLY A 19 12.47 9.36 9.56
C GLY A 19 11.17 9.59 8.76
N TRP A 20 10.15 8.76 8.92
CA TRP A 20 8.85 8.90 8.25
C TRP A 20 8.00 10.02 8.86
N ILE A 21 8.23 10.28 10.12
CA ILE A 21 7.66 11.40 10.85
C ILE A 21 8.79 12.21 11.50
N SER A 22 8.58 13.52 11.64
CA SER A 22 9.53 14.40 12.30
C SER A 22 9.47 14.26 13.83
N ALA A 23 10.46 14.81 14.52
CA ALA A 23 10.57 14.68 15.97
C ALA A 23 9.42 15.36 16.74
N ASP A 24 8.85 16.40 16.15
CA ASP A 24 7.72 17.17 16.67
C ASP A 24 6.34 16.56 16.31
N GLU A 25 6.29 15.62 15.38
CA GLU A 25 5.07 14.90 15.04
C GLU A 25 4.87 13.69 15.98
N ASP A 26 3.62 13.40 16.30
CA ASP A 26 3.24 12.20 17.03
C ASP A 26 2.00 11.57 16.44
N ILE A 27 1.95 10.23 16.44
CA ILE A 27 0.75 9.51 16.03
C ILE A 27 -0.27 9.60 17.17
N GLN A 28 -1.32 10.38 16.94
CA GLN A 28 -2.39 10.60 17.90
C GLN A 28 -3.28 9.36 18.03
N CYS A 29 -3.63 8.76 16.91
CA CYS A 29 -4.37 7.51 16.86
C CYS A 29 -4.11 6.75 15.55
N LEU A 30 -4.43 5.47 15.58
CA LEU A 30 -4.48 4.60 14.41
C LEU A 30 -5.94 4.22 14.15
N THR A 31 -6.36 4.26 12.89
CA THR A 31 -7.68 3.81 12.46
C THR A 31 -7.53 2.84 11.30
N VAL A 32 -8.49 1.94 11.11
CA VAL A 32 -8.48 1.04 9.94
C VAL A 32 -8.63 1.88 8.67
N ALA A 33 -7.79 1.60 7.68
CA ALA A 33 -7.83 2.26 6.38
C ALA A 33 -8.24 1.26 5.30
N GLY A 34 -9.51 1.28 4.94
CA GLY A 34 -10.07 0.42 3.90
C GLY A 34 -10.43 -1.00 4.40
N GLU A 35 -11.03 -1.77 3.50
CA GLU A 35 -11.54 -3.12 3.77
C GLU A 35 -10.63 -4.22 3.19
N GLY A 36 -9.33 -3.94 3.03
CA GLY A 36 -8.37 -4.90 2.47
C GLY A 36 -8.27 -6.17 3.30
N ASN A 37 -8.34 -7.33 2.65
CA ASN A 37 -8.32 -8.63 3.34
C ASN A 37 -6.90 -9.09 3.67
N MET A 38 -5.94 -8.86 2.76
CA MET A 38 -4.62 -9.50 2.78
C MET A 38 -3.65 -8.87 3.76
N ASN A 39 -3.59 -7.54 3.82
CA ASN A 39 -2.65 -6.79 4.64
C ASN A 39 -3.38 -6.01 5.73
N GLN A 40 -2.73 -5.84 6.85
CA GLN A 40 -3.18 -4.87 7.84
C GLN A 40 -2.86 -3.46 7.33
N THR A 41 -3.88 -2.64 7.11
CA THR A 41 -3.74 -1.28 6.62
C THR A 41 -4.37 -0.32 7.60
N LEU A 42 -3.54 0.53 8.19
CA LEU A 42 -3.96 1.51 9.19
C LEU A 42 -3.65 2.93 8.72
N ARG A 43 -4.54 3.85 9.05
CA ARG A 43 -4.31 5.29 8.91
C ARG A 43 -3.76 5.83 10.21
N ALA A 44 -2.59 6.43 10.15
CA ALA A 44 -1.98 7.13 11.27
C ALA A 44 -2.30 8.63 11.19
N HIS A 45 -2.90 9.16 12.24
CA HIS A 45 -3.24 10.58 12.37
C HIS A 45 -2.12 11.29 13.11
N LEU A 46 -1.49 12.29 12.47
CA LEU A 46 -0.32 13.03 12.94
C LEU A 46 -0.65 14.50 13.33
N GLY A 47 -1.90 14.77 13.63
CA GLY A 47 -2.37 16.13 13.88
C GLY A 47 -2.75 16.86 12.60
N THR A 48 -1.78 17.40 11.87
CA THR A 48 -2.05 18.19 10.64
C THR A 48 -2.09 17.35 9.37
N ARG A 49 -1.48 16.16 9.38
CA ARG A 49 -1.44 15.24 8.22
C ARG A 49 -1.75 13.81 8.65
N ARG A 50 -1.93 12.97 7.66
CA ARG A 50 -2.15 11.53 7.84
C ARG A 50 -1.24 10.74 6.92
N VAL A 51 -0.89 9.53 7.34
CA VAL A 51 -0.16 8.58 6.50
C VAL A 51 -0.80 7.20 6.59
N ILE A 52 -0.58 6.37 5.59
CA ILE A 52 -1.02 4.98 5.57
C ILE A 52 0.14 4.09 6.00
N LEU A 53 -0.09 3.28 7.00
CA LEU A 53 0.81 2.21 7.43
C LEU A 53 0.24 0.88 6.98
N LYS A 54 0.92 0.21 6.06
CA LYS A 54 0.51 -1.08 5.50
C LYS A 54 1.50 -2.15 5.89
N GLN A 55 1.02 -3.22 6.53
CA GLN A 55 1.86 -4.32 7.02
C GLN A 55 1.37 -5.65 6.50
N SER A 56 2.27 -6.48 5.98
CA SER A 56 2.00 -7.89 5.73
C SER A 56 2.28 -8.73 6.98
N LEU A 57 1.44 -9.72 7.19
CA LEU A 57 1.53 -10.70 8.27
C LEU A 57 1.72 -12.09 7.63
N PRO A 58 2.21 -13.11 8.35
CA PRO A 58 2.38 -14.46 7.79
C PRO A 58 1.03 -15.18 7.57
N TYR A 59 -0.04 -14.43 7.50
CA TYR A 59 -1.41 -14.87 7.27
C TYR A 59 -2.23 -13.74 6.64
N VAL A 60 -3.41 -14.07 6.12
CA VAL A 60 -4.39 -13.09 5.63
C VAL A 60 -4.93 -12.29 6.81
N ALA A 61 -4.76 -10.96 6.80
CA ALA A 61 -5.06 -10.12 7.97
C ALA A 61 -6.52 -10.27 8.48
N ARG A 62 -7.46 -10.44 7.55
CA ARG A 62 -8.89 -10.64 7.88
C ARG A 62 -9.21 -12.08 8.26
N TYR A 63 -8.40 -13.05 7.82
CA TYR A 63 -8.62 -14.49 8.04
C TYR A 63 -7.33 -15.12 8.57
N PRO A 64 -7.04 -15.00 9.88
CA PRO A 64 -5.75 -15.39 10.45
C PRO A 64 -5.41 -16.88 10.33
N ASP A 65 -6.41 -17.72 10.08
CA ASP A 65 -6.22 -19.17 9.86
C ASP A 65 -5.70 -19.50 8.44
N ILE A 66 -5.68 -18.51 7.54
CA ILE A 66 -5.17 -18.69 6.18
C ILE A 66 -3.73 -18.15 6.13
N PRO A 67 -2.72 -19.05 5.98
CA PRO A 67 -1.33 -18.61 5.84
C PRO A 67 -1.14 -17.82 4.55
N ALA A 68 -0.26 -16.83 4.58
CA ALA A 68 0.08 -16.02 3.41
C ALA A 68 1.55 -15.60 3.45
N PRO A 69 2.24 -15.53 2.29
CA PRO A 69 3.63 -15.11 2.22
C PRO A 69 3.81 -13.71 2.80
N ILE A 70 4.69 -13.57 3.78
CA ILE A 70 4.92 -12.26 4.42
C ILE A 70 5.65 -11.30 3.47
N GLU A 71 6.41 -11.84 2.53
CA GLU A 71 7.21 -11.10 1.53
C GLU A 71 6.38 -10.40 0.46
N ARG A 72 5.05 -10.57 0.45
CA ARG A 72 4.18 -9.92 -0.53
C ARG A 72 4.28 -8.40 -0.50
N LEU A 73 4.58 -7.81 0.68
CA LEU A 73 4.79 -6.37 0.78
C LEU A 73 6.17 -5.93 0.28
N ASP A 74 7.16 -6.81 0.31
CA ASP A 74 8.47 -6.55 -0.34
C ASP A 74 8.28 -6.34 -1.85
N THR A 75 7.38 -7.12 -2.46
CA THR A 75 7.02 -6.99 -3.87
C THR A 75 6.35 -5.64 -4.16
N GLU A 76 5.41 -5.22 -3.31
CA GLU A 76 4.75 -3.92 -3.44
C GLU A 76 5.75 -2.76 -3.25
N ALA A 77 6.65 -2.85 -2.28
CA ALA A 77 7.69 -1.87 -2.06
C ALA A 77 8.66 -1.77 -3.25
N GLN A 78 9.01 -2.90 -3.87
CA GLN A 78 9.81 -2.92 -5.09
C GLN A 78 9.09 -2.26 -6.27
N PHE A 79 7.78 -2.46 -6.40
CA PHE A 79 6.98 -1.78 -7.42
C PHE A 79 7.05 -0.25 -7.26
N TYR A 80 6.88 0.25 -6.05
CA TYR A 80 7.04 1.68 -5.77
C TYR A 80 8.46 2.19 -6.09
N ALA A 81 9.49 1.41 -5.75
CA ALA A 81 10.86 1.78 -6.08
C ALA A 81 11.12 1.84 -7.59
N LEU A 82 10.54 0.93 -8.36
CA LEU A 82 10.64 0.93 -9.83
C LEU A 82 9.90 2.10 -10.47
N THR A 83 8.75 2.48 -9.94
CA THR A 83 7.94 3.58 -10.48
C THR A 83 8.40 4.96 -10.01
N ALA A 84 9.14 5.05 -8.90
CA ALA A 84 9.55 6.31 -8.26
C ALA A 84 10.34 7.27 -9.16
N THR A 85 11.03 6.75 -10.17
CA THR A 85 11.81 7.56 -11.13
C THR A 85 10.98 8.13 -12.28
N ASP A 86 9.73 7.70 -12.42
CA ASP A 86 8.83 8.14 -13.48
C ASP A 86 7.71 9.02 -12.94
N ALA A 87 7.84 10.33 -13.15
CA ALA A 87 6.89 11.32 -12.65
C ALA A 87 5.47 11.15 -13.23
N ARG A 88 5.32 10.58 -14.45
CA ARG A 88 4.01 10.33 -15.05
C ARG A 88 3.27 9.18 -14.36
N LEU A 89 4.02 8.21 -13.84
CA LEU A 89 3.43 7.15 -13.03
C LEU A 89 3.07 7.67 -11.65
N MET A 90 4.01 8.36 -11.00
CA MET A 90 3.86 8.80 -9.62
C MET A 90 2.76 9.83 -9.40
N GLN A 91 2.42 10.66 -10.39
CA GLN A 91 1.33 11.63 -10.25
C GLN A 91 -0.05 11.00 -10.04
N HIS A 92 -0.21 9.69 -10.29
CA HIS A 92 -1.45 8.94 -10.13
C HIS A 92 -1.34 7.82 -9.08
N MET A 93 -0.30 7.88 -8.25
CA MET A 93 -0.03 6.89 -7.19
C MET A 93 0.17 7.60 -5.85
N PRO A 94 -0.09 6.94 -4.72
CA PRO A 94 0.32 7.48 -3.43
C PRO A 94 1.85 7.53 -3.36
N THR A 95 2.37 8.62 -2.81
CA THR A 95 3.82 8.78 -2.61
C THR A 95 4.31 7.80 -1.56
N PRO A 96 5.29 6.92 -1.87
CA PRO A 96 5.93 6.09 -0.86
C PRO A 96 6.80 6.96 0.05
N ILE A 97 6.57 6.88 1.36
CA ILE A 97 7.34 7.61 2.37
C ILE A 97 8.51 6.76 2.83
N GLY A 98 8.31 5.46 3.01
CA GLY A 98 9.37 4.54 3.36
C GLY A 98 8.91 3.10 3.52
N TYR A 99 9.90 2.19 3.59
CA TYR A 99 9.68 0.76 3.77
C TYR A 99 10.67 0.18 4.78
N HIS A 100 10.15 -0.40 5.87
CA HIS A 100 10.95 -1.11 6.86
C HIS A 100 10.84 -2.61 6.64
N ARG A 101 11.82 -3.17 5.93
CA ARG A 101 11.83 -4.58 5.53
C ARG A 101 11.75 -5.57 6.70
N PRO A 102 12.48 -5.38 7.82
CA PRO A 102 12.41 -6.35 8.94
C PRO A 102 11.02 -6.51 9.56
N SER A 103 10.14 -5.50 9.42
CA SER A 103 8.75 -5.57 9.91
C SER A 103 7.74 -5.71 8.78
N HIS A 104 8.19 -5.82 7.52
CA HIS A 104 7.35 -5.80 6.32
C HIS A 104 6.28 -4.70 6.41
N LEU A 105 6.74 -3.47 6.70
CA LEU A 105 5.90 -2.31 6.93
C LEU A 105 6.21 -1.22 5.90
N LEU A 106 5.21 -0.84 5.14
CA LEU A 106 5.24 0.23 4.14
C LEU A 106 4.49 1.45 4.67
N CYS A 107 5.11 2.62 4.55
CA CYS A 107 4.48 3.91 4.84
C CYS A 107 4.22 4.66 3.54
N LEU A 108 2.97 5.05 3.34
CA LEU A 108 2.51 5.75 2.13
C LEU A 108 1.81 7.05 2.50
N GLU A 109 1.75 7.95 1.53
CA GLU A 109 0.84 9.09 1.55
C GLU A 109 -0.61 8.63 1.74
N ASP A 110 -1.36 9.34 2.59
CA ASP A 110 -2.81 9.15 2.71
C ASP A 110 -3.52 9.99 1.64
N LEU A 111 -4.08 9.34 0.63
CA LEU A 111 -4.85 9.98 -0.42
C LEU A 111 -6.24 10.46 0.05
N GLY A 112 -6.58 10.25 1.32
CA GLY A 112 -7.84 10.66 1.92
C GLY A 112 -8.83 9.51 2.08
N SER A 113 -9.99 9.84 2.60
CA SER A 113 -11.11 8.90 2.85
C SER A 113 -12.45 9.60 2.65
N GLY A 114 -13.46 8.83 2.30
CA GLY A 114 -14.85 9.29 2.28
C GLY A 114 -15.22 10.17 1.10
N SER A 115 -16.04 11.19 1.34
CA SER A 115 -16.78 11.96 0.33
C SER A 115 -15.92 12.66 -0.74
N ASP A 116 -14.67 12.88 -0.48
CA ASP A 116 -13.77 13.63 -1.37
C ASP A 116 -13.06 12.74 -2.40
N ARG A 117 -13.22 11.44 -2.31
CA ARG A 117 -12.58 10.45 -3.17
C ARG A 117 -13.62 9.46 -3.68
N THR A 118 -13.51 9.14 -4.96
CA THR A 118 -14.39 8.16 -5.59
C THR A 118 -13.63 6.85 -5.74
N ASP A 119 -14.11 5.79 -5.09
CA ASP A 119 -13.64 4.44 -5.36
C ASP A 119 -14.31 3.93 -6.64
N LEU A 120 -13.52 3.68 -7.67
CA LEU A 120 -14.02 3.15 -8.95
C LEU A 120 -14.70 1.78 -8.77
N TYR A 121 -14.30 1.01 -7.76
CA TYR A 121 -14.88 -0.30 -7.47
C TYR A 121 -16.23 -0.18 -6.74
N GLU A 122 -16.37 0.76 -5.83
CA GLU A 122 -17.63 1.05 -5.13
C GLU A 122 -18.67 1.70 -6.06
N MET A 123 -18.26 2.21 -7.20
CA MET A 123 -19.17 2.79 -8.20
C MET A 123 -20.01 1.74 -8.93
N ARG A 124 -20.49 0.72 -8.25
CA ARG A 124 -21.51 -0.23 -8.76
C ARG A 124 -22.78 0.46 -9.29
N THR A 125 -22.91 1.75 -9.08
CA THR A 125 -24.04 2.58 -9.50
C THR A 125 -23.89 3.23 -10.88
N GLY A 126 -22.85 2.86 -11.65
CA GLY A 126 -22.74 3.24 -13.07
C GLY A 126 -22.16 4.63 -13.36
N ASN A 127 -21.52 5.28 -12.41
CA ASN A 127 -20.99 6.64 -12.56
C ASN A 127 -19.47 6.73 -12.76
N VAL A 128 -18.85 5.75 -13.42
CA VAL A 128 -17.50 5.96 -13.95
C VAL A 128 -17.59 7.08 -14.99
N ARG A 129 -16.90 8.18 -14.76
CA ARG A 129 -16.89 9.28 -15.72
C ARG A 129 -16.18 8.83 -16.99
N ASP A 130 -16.68 9.23 -18.14
CA ASP A 130 -16.06 8.90 -19.44
C ASP A 130 -14.58 9.33 -19.52
N SER A 131 -14.17 10.32 -18.71
CA SER A 131 -12.78 10.76 -18.58
C SER A 131 -11.86 9.83 -17.78
N ASP A 132 -12.40 8.97 -16.92
CA ASP A 132 -11.58 8.19 -15.96
C ASP A 132 -10.98 6.95 -16.66
N LEU A 133 -11.72 6.30 -17.53
CA LEU A 133 -11.24 5.12 -18.25
C LEU A 133 -10.07 5.42 -19.20
N PRO A 134 -10.12 6.48 -20.06
CA PRO A 134 -8.98 6.86 -20.89
C PRO A 134 -7.73 7.19 -20.06
N LEU A 135 -7.88 7.84 -18.90
CA LEU A 135 -6.79 8.16 -18.01
C LEU A 135 -6.14 6.89 -17.45
N LEU A 136 -6.94 5.93 -16.97
CA LEU A 136 -6.47 4.65 -16.47
C LEU A 136 -5.74 3.86 -17.58
N ILE A 137 -6.31 3.80 -18.78
CA ILE A 137 -5.70 3.10 -19.93
C ILE A 137 -4.37 3.77 -20.31
N ALA A 138 -4.31 5.11 -20.33
CA ALA A 138 -3.09 5.83 -20.62
C ALA A 138 -2.00 5.56 -19.57
N TRP A 139 -2.37 5.55 -18.30
CA TRP A 139 -1.46 5.23 -17.20
C TRP A 139 -0.94 3.78 -17.29
N LEU A 140 -1.82 2.80 -17.49
CA LEU A 140 -1.44 1.39 -17.68
C LEU A 140 -0.54 1.21 -18.91
N GLY A 141 -0.88 1.84 -20.03
CA GLY A 141 -0.06 1.80 -21.24
C GLY A 141 1.33 2.42 -21.04
N HIS A 142 1.43 3.48 -20.23
CA HIS A 142 2.70 4.07 -19.86
C HIS A 142 3.50 3.16 -18.91
N LEU A 143 2.84 2.58 -17.90
CA LEU A 143 3.44 1.62 -16.98
C LEU A 143 4.11 0.46 -17.73
N HIS A 144 3.39 -0.17 -18.65
CA HIS A 144 3.92 -1.29 -19.43
C HIS A 144 5.09 -0.92 -20.36
N LYS A 145 5.20 0.34 -20.74
CA LYS A 145 6.34 0.84 -21.54
C LYS A 145 7.53 1.24 -20.67
N ALA A 146 7.26 1.84 -19.53
CA ALA A 146 8.30 2.36 -18.63
C ALA A 146 9.02 1.26 -17.85
N ILE A 147 8.31 0.16 -17.52
CA ILE A 147 8.88 -0.96 -16.79
C ILE A 147 9.11 -2.12 -17.76
N PRO A 148 10.34 -2.30 -18.27
CA PRO A 148 10.65 -3.39 -19.16
C PRO A 148 10.47 -4.75 -18.46
N ALA A 149 9.94 -5.73 -19.18
CA ALA A 149 9.69 -7.08 -18.66
C ALA A 149 10.91 -7.74 -17.99
N GLN A 150 12.12 -7.35 -18.39
CA GLN A 150 13.38 -7.82 -17.80
C GLN A 150 13.61 -7.29 -16.38
N GLY A 151 13.10 -6.11 -16.03
CA GLY A 151 13.19 -5.55 -14.68
C GLY A 151 12.26 -6.24 -13.67
N LEU A 152 11.21 -6.91 -14.17
CA LEU A 152 10.24 -7.67 -13.38
C LEU A 152 10.53 -9.18 -13.36
N ALA A 153 11.61 -9.63 -13.99
CA ALA A 153 11.99 -11.04 -14.04
C ALA A 153 12.55 -11.57 -12.70
N ASN A 154 12.10 -11.03 -11.59
CA ASN A 154 12.38 -11.57 -10.29
C ASN A 154 11.45 -12.78 -10.06
N MET A 155 12.07 -13.97 -9.99
CA MET A 155 11.32 -15.23 -9.78
C MET A 155 10.51 -15.21 -8.49
N SER A 156 10.99 -14.54 -7.44
CA SER A 156 10.25 -14.42 -6.19
C SER A 156 8.94 -13.62 -6.35
N MET A 157 8.92 -12.59 -7.19
CA MET A 157 7.70 -11.84 -7.51
C MET A 157 6.69 -12.72 -8.29
N ARG A 158 7.16 -13.59 -9.18
CA ARG A 158 6.28 -14.51 -9.90
C ARG A 158 5.67 -15.57 -9.00
N VAL A 159 6.46 -16.14 -8.09
CA VAL A 159 5.99 -17.12 -7.11
C VAL A 159 4.92 -16.51 -6.22
N LEU A 160 5.19 -15.32 -5.65
CA LEU A 160 4.22 -14.61 -4.82
C LEU A 160 2.91 -14.30 -5.56
N ASN A 161 2.98 -13.86 -6.81
CA ASN A 161 1.79 -13.62 -7.61
C ASN A 161 1.01 -14.92 -7.88
N HIS A 162 1.70 -16.03 -8.14
CA HIS A 162 1.06 -17.32 -8.34
C HIS A 162 0.30 -17.75 -7.08
N GLU A 163 0.95 -17.71 -5.91
CA GLU A 163 0.33 -18.05 -4.64
C GLU A 163 -0.90 -17.17 -4.35
N HIS A 164 -0.81 -15.86 -4.60
CA HIS A 164 -1.92 -14.94 -4.38
C HIS A 164 -3.13 -15.17 -5.30
N ILE A 165 -2.89 -15.57 -6.55
CA ILE A 165 -3.95 -15.72 -7.55
C ILE A 165 -4.56 -17.13 -7.52
N PHE A 166 -3.73 -18.15 -7.28
CA PHE A 166 -4.15 -19.54 -7.49
C PHE A 166 -4.21 -20.38 -6.20
N ASP A 167 -3.35 -20.08 -5.21
CA ASP A 167 -3.23 -20.93 -4.01
C ASP A 167 -4.00 -20.38 -2.81
N ILE A 168 -4.27 -19.07 -2.78
CA ILE A 168 -5.10 -18.44 -1.75
C ILE A 168 -6.44 -18.07 -2.40
N PRO A 169 -7.49 -18.89 -2.23
CA PRO A 169 -8.82 -18.54 -2.71
C PRO A 169 -9.34 -17.32 -1.95
N LEU A 170 -9.77 -16.32 -2.68
CA LEU A 170 -10.42 -15.12 -2.13
C LEU A 170 -11.91 -15.38 -1.85
#